data_952dda04a8bd61c048b6a0ca330b58ec
#
_entry.id   952dda04a8bd61c048b6a0ca330b58ec
#
_cell.length_a   1.000
_cell.length_b   1.000
_cell.length_c   1.000
_cell.angle_alpha   90.00
_cell.angle_beta   90.00
_cell.angle_gamma   90.00
#
_symmetry.space_group_name_H-M   'P 1'
#
loop_
_entity.id
_entity.type
_entity.pdbx_description
1 polymer ?
#
loop_
_entity_poly.entity_id
_entity_poly.type
_entity_poly.pdbx_seq_one_letter_code
_entity_poly.pdbx_strand_id
1 'polypeptide(L)'
;MDPQRQFCRNRACWAYGRRGEGHVVIHSRGERRYQCKRCRRTFVETAGTALYRLRTARDEVVVVLTLLAYGCPVQAVVAAFGLDERTVARWQARAGSQCQRVHDHLVQAGQVELGQVQADELRVRIVGGVLWLASALAVPSRLWLGGVVSATRDGALIRALLERVRACGPVRALLLCTDGLASYPAQALRVFRAPERTGRRGRPRLALPDGLLVAQAIKRYARRRLAAVERRVVRGTDAAVVAALATTQGAATAVVNTAYVERLNATFRARLAPLARRTRAGVHRAATLEAGMWLAGAAYNFCWPHRSLRRRERHDGRWIERTPAQAASLTDHPWSLHDLLTYPVPGATPKRRGRRPRWLLDATHAA
;
A
#
# COMPACT_ATOMS: atom_id res chain seq x y z
N MET A 1 11.28 -0.14 24.59
CA MET A 1 12.42 -0.01 23.62
C MET A 1 12.93 -1.40 23.29
N ASP A 2 12.92 -1.79 22.02
CA ASP A 2 13.39 -3.09 21.55
C ASP A 2 14.52 -2.91 20.51
N PRO A 3 15.79 -3.24 20.85
CA PRO A 3 16.92 -3.14 19.96
C PRO A 3 16.83 -4.10 18.75
N GLN A 4 16.14 -5.24 18.88
CA GLN A 4 16.03 -6.24 17.81
C GLN A 4 15.19 -5.73 16.63
N ARG A 5 14.25 -4.82 16.90
CA ARG A 5 13.45 -4.14 15.86
C ARG A 5 14.20 -2.99 15.18
N GLN A 6 15.39 -2.61 15.67
CA GLN A 6 16.15 -1.48 15.16
C GLN A 6 17.34 -1.95 14.30
N PHE A 7 17.82 -1.04 13.45
CA PHE A 7 19.03 -1.23 12.67
C PHE A 7 19.89 0.05 12.67
N CYS A 8 21.16 -0.06 12.35
CA CYS A 8 22.06 1.09 12.24
C CYS A 8 21.58 2.05 11.14
N ARG A 9 21.47 3.35 11.46
CA ARG A 9 21.03 4.39 10.51
C ARG A 9 22.14 4.99 9.66
N ASN A 10 23.37 4.60 9.89
CA ASN A 10 24.52 5.07 9.13
C ASN A 10 24.69 4.23 7.85
N ARG A 11 24.43 4.83 6.68
CA ARG A 11 24.51 4.14 5.38
C ARG A 11 25.90 3.59 5.05
N ALA A 12 26.96 4.20 5.59
CA ALA A 12 28.34 3.73 5.42
C ALA A 12 28.71 2.60 6.40
N CYS A 13 27.82 2.19 7.29
CA CYS A 13 28.08 1.12 8.23
C CYS A 13 27.59 -0.22 7.68
N TRP A 14 28.40 -1.25 7.80
CA TRP A 14 28.03 -2.61 7.43
C TRP A 14 26.71 -3.10 8.09
N ALA A 15 26.43 -2.67 9.33
CA ALA A 15 25.20 -3.00 10.05
C ALA A 15 23.96 -2.18 9.59
N TYR A 16 24.10 -1.37 8.53
CA TYR A 16 22.98 -0.61 7.99
C TYR A 16 21.86 -1.52 7.47
N GLY A 17 20.63 -1.27 7.89
CA GLY A 17 19.46 -2.07 7.47
C GLY A 17 19.33 -3.44 8.11
N ARG A 18 20.35 -3.96 8.80
CA ARG A 18 20.34 -5.29 9.41
C ARG A 18 19.70 -5.25 10.79
N ARG A 19 18.71 -6.11 11.01
CA ARG A 19 17.93 -6.23 12.25
C ARG A 19 18.16 -7.59 12.88
N GLY A 20 17.91 -7.66 14.20
CA GLY A 20 17.93 -8.93 14.92
C GLY A 20 19.32 -9.55 15.13
N GLU A 21 20.39 -8.90 14.66
CA GLU A 21 21.76 -9.43 14.70
C GLU A 21 22.60 -8.87 15.88
N GLY A 22 21.97 -8.28 16.88
CA GLY A 22 22.64 -7.80 18.10
C GLY A 22 23.56 -6.59 17.93
N HIS A 23 23.55 -5.92 16.77
CA HIS A 23 24.41 -4.76 16.50
C HIS A 23 23.94 -3.46 17.15
N VAL A 24 22.68 -3.39 17.52
CA VAL A 24 22.04 -2.23 18.12
C VAL A 24 21.79 -2.48 19.59
N VAL A 25 22.15 -1.52 20.44
CA VAL A 25 21.90 -1.55 21.88
C VAL A 25 21.19 -0.28 22.33
N ILE A 26 20.57 -0.33 23.49
CA ILE A 26 20.00 0.85 24.14
C ILE A 26 21.16 1.71 24.64
N HIS A 27 21.21 2.98 24.20
CA HIS A 27 22.19 3.95 24.65
C HIS A 27 21.67 4.77 25.83
N SER A 28 20.42 5.24 25.70
CA SER A 28 19.74 6.00 26.78
C SER A 28 18.24 5.66 26.77
N ARG A 29 17.71 5.21 27.91
CA ARG A 29 16.29 4.95 28.07
C ARG A 29 15.47 6.23 28.16
N GLY A 30 15.96 7.22 28.90
CA GLY A 30 15.28 8.51 29.07
C GLY A 30 15.12 9.26 27.76
N GLU A 31 16.20 9.35 26.95
CA GLU A 31 16.15 9.99 25.64
C GLU A 31 15.61 9.07 24.52
N ARG A 32 15.28 7.82 24.81
CA ARG A 32 14.89 6.79 23.86
C ARG A 32 15.86 6.68 22.69
N ARG A 33 17.15 6.52 23.00
CA ARG A 33 18.24 6.44 22.01
C ARG A 33 18.85 5.06 21.96
N TYR A 34 19.27 4.69 20.79
CA TYR A 34 20.03 3.47 20.49
C TYR A 34 21.43 3.83 20.01
N GLN A 35 22.36 2.90 20.16
CA GLN A 35 23.72 2.97 19.62
C GLN A 35 24.03 1.75 18.77
N CYS A 36 24.69 1.96 17.64
CA CYS A 36 25.28 0.88 16.87
C CYS A 36 26.62 0.48 17.44
N LYS A 37 26.81 -0.78 17.84
CA LYS A 37 28.09 -1.30 18.37
C LYS A 37 29.23 -1.20 17.35
N ARG A 38 28.94 -1.26 16.03
CA ARG A 38 29.95 -1.24 14.97
C ARG A 38 30.51 0.17 14.68
N CYS A 39 29.64 1.13 14.38
CA CYS A 39 30.08 2.47 14.04
C CYS A 39 29.94 3.49 15.17
N ARG A 40 29.51 3.08 16.36
CA ARG A 40 29.33 3.87 17.59
C ARG A 40 28.36 5.06 17.45
N ARG A 41 27.74 5.27 16.26
CA ARG A 41 26.75 6.34 16.08
C ARG A 41 25.47 6.05 16.85
N THR A 42 24.94 7.09 17.48
CA THR A 42 23.65 7.04 18.18
C THR A 42 22.53 7.58 17.32
N PHE A 43 21.30 7.12 17.57
CA PHE A 43 20.09 7.61 16.90
C PHE A 43 18.89 7.46 17.83
N VAL A 44 17.90 8.35 17.67
CA VAL A 44 16.65 8.27 18.43
C VAL A 44 15.75 7.20 17.84
N GLU A 45 14.90 6.60 18.65
CA GLU A 45 13.97 5.53 18.28
C GLU A 45 13.12 5.88 17.05
N THR A 46 12.61 7.12 16.98
CA THR A 46 11.75 7.58 15.89
C THR A 46 12.50 8.00 14.63
N ALA A 47 13.83 7.90 14.58
CA ALA A 47 14.59 8.30 13.40
C ALA A 47 14.14 7.55 12.15
N GLY A 48 13.81 8.28 11.08
CA GLY A 48 13.33 7.72 9.82
C GLY A 48 11.87 7.25 9.82
N THR A 49 11.11 7.56 10.85
CA THR A 49 9.67 7.21 10.98
C THR A 49 8.78 8.44 10.81
N ALA A 50 7.45 8.24 10.78
CA ALA A 50 6.48 9.34 10.72
C ALA A 50 6.56 10.28 11.94
N LEU A 51 6.93 9.75 13.11
CA LEU A 51 6.95 10.48 14.38
C LEU A 51 8.28 11.21 14.67
N TYR A 52 9.23 11.18 13.74
CA TYR A 52 10.55 11.78 13.95
C TYR A 52 10.47 13.31 14.08
N ARG A 53 11.04 13.86 15.17
CA ARG A 53 11.09 15.32 15.45
C ARG A 53 9.70 15.98 15.49
N LEU A 54 8.67 15.32 15.92
CA LEU A 54 7.42 15.97 16.28
C LEU A 54 7.56 16.59 17.69
N ARG A 55 6.92 17.76 17.87
CA ARG A 55 6.87 18.44 19.17
C ARG A 55 5.69 17.98 20.01
N THR A 56 4.59 17.66 19.36
CA THR A 56 3.38 17.11 19.98
C THR A 56 3.64 15.72 20.54
N ALA A 57 2.99 15.38 21.64
CA ALA A 57 3.05 14.06 22.25
C ALA A 57 2.76 12.96 21.22
N ARG A 58 3.57 11.90 21.23
CA ARG A 58 3.50 10.83 20.21
C ARG A 58 2.14 10.14 20.21
N ASP A 59 1.61 9.89 21.40
CA ASP A 59 0.35 9.16 21.58
C ASP A 59 -0.82 9.98 21.00
N GLU A 60 -0.83 11.29 21.19
CA GLU A 60 -1.83 12.18 20.60
C GLU A 60 -1.77 12.12 19.07
N VAL A 61 -0.57 12.20 18.48
CA VAL A 61 -0.40 12.10 17.02
C VAL A 61 -0.88 10.75 16.50
N VAL A 62 -0.60 9.65 17.22
CA VAL A 62 -1.07 8.31 16.85
C VAL A 62 -2.60 8.22 16.93
N VAL A 63 -3.23 8.76 17.99
CA VAL A 63 -4.70 8.80 18.10
C VAL A 63 -5.31 9.57 16.93
N VAL A 64 -4.82 10.78 16.64
CA VAL A 64 -5.28 11.59 15.51
C VAL A 64 -5.17 10.84 14.19
N LEU A 65 -4.01 10.23 13.92
CA LEU A 65 -3.80 9.47 12.68
C LEU A 65 -4.65 8.19 12.62
N THR A 66 -4.96 7.60 13.77
CA THR A 66 -5.90 6.48 13.86
C THR A 66 -7.30 6.92 13.47
N LEU A 67 -7.80 8.02 14.01
CA LEU A 67 -9.11 8.56 13.65
C LEU A 67 -9.20 8.86 12.15
N LEU A 68 -8.16 9.47 11.57
CA LEU A 68 -8.10 9.73 10.12
C LEU A 68 -8.08 8.44 9.30
N ALA A 69 -7.34 7.41 9.72
CA ALA A 69 -7.32 6.10 9.06
C ALA A 69 -8.69 5.41 9.10
N TYR A 70 -9.48 5.68 10.14
CA TYR A 70 -10.85 5.17 10.28
C TYR A 70 -11.91 6.05 9.62
N GLY A 71 -11.51 7.11 8.90
CA GLY A 71 -12.41 7.95 8.10
C GLY A 71 -13.02 9.13 8.86
N CYS A 72 -12.52 9.45 10.05
CA CYS A 72 -12.93 10.65 10.76
C CYS A 72 -12.56 11.89 9.94
N PRO A 73 -13.49 12.83 9.70
CA PRO A 73 -13.18 14.07 8.99
C PRO A 73 -12.13 14.91 9.71
N VAL A 74 -11.26 15.57 8.95
CA VAL A 74 -10.19 16.44 9.50
C VAL A 74 -10.77 17.51 10.41
N GLN A 75 -11.90 18.14 10.05
CA GLN A 75 -12.56 19.17 10.84
C GLN A 75 -13.02 18.67 12.21
N ALA A 76 -13.51 17.42 12.28
CA ALA A 76 -13.88 16.81 13.56
C ALA A 76 -12.66 16.60 14.46
N VAL A 77 -11.53 16.17 13.88
CA VAL A 77 -10.26 16.02 14.61
C VAL A 77 -9.74 17.38 15.08
N VAL A 78 -9.75 18.39 14.21
CA VAL A 78 -9.35 19.77 14.56
C VAL A 78 -10.17 20.30 15.73
N ALA A 79 -11.49 20.15 15.68
CA ALA A 79 -12.39 20.61 16.75
C ALA A 79 -12.18 19.83 18.05
N ALA A 80 -12.02 18.51 17.99
CA ALA A 80 -11.91 17.66 19.18
C ALA A 80 -10.59 17.85 19.94
N PHE A 81 -9.49 18.11 19.24
CA PHE A 81 -8.15 18.21 19.82
C PHE A 81 -7.61 19.63 19.89
N GLY A 82 -8.36 20.64 19.44
CA GLY A 82 -7.88 22.04 19.39
C GLY A 82 -6.65 22.23 18.49
N LEU A 83 -6.52 21.43 17.43
CA LEU A 83 -5.35 21.43 16.55
C LEU A 83 -5.55 22.38 15.36
N ASP A 84 -4.45 22.90 14.85
CA ASP A 84 -4.44 23.59 13.54
C ASP A 84 -4.58 22.60 12.39
N GLU A 85 -5.45 22.91 11.40
CA GLU A 85 -5.72 22.03 10.27
C GLU A 85 -4.47 21.71 9.44
N ARG A 86 -3.57 22.68 9.26
CA ARG A 86 -2.30 22.49 8.53
C ARG A 86 -1.38 21.52 9.28
N THR A 87 -1.45 21.49 10.61
CA THR A 87 -0.70 20.55 11.45
C THR A 87 -1.20 19.14 11.24
N VAL A 88 -2.53 18.93 11.26
CA VAL A 88 -3.17 17.63 10.99
C VAL A 88 -2.83 17.16 9.57
N ALA A 89 -2.93 18.04 8.56
CA ALA A 89 -2.57 17.73 7.17
C ALA A 89 -1.09 17.34 7.02
N ARG A 90 -0.17 18.00 7.73
CA ARG A 90 1.26 17.62 7.74
C ARG A 90 1.49 16.26 8.37
N TRP A 91 0.80 15.92 9.45
CA TRP A 91 0.90 14.61 10.06
C TRP A 91 0.36 13.52 9.13
N GLN A 92 -0.78 13.76 8.48
CA GLN A 92 -1.33 12.83 7.50
C GLN A 92 -0.38 12.61 6.31
N ALA A 93 0.22 13.67 5.76
CA ALA A 93 1.20 13.57 4.68
C ALA A 93 2.44 12.77 5.10
N ARG A 94 2.94 12.96 6.32
CA ARG A 94 4.07 12.19 6.88
C ARG A 94 3.70 10.73 7.10
N ALA A 95 2.51 10.48 7.64
CA ALA A 95 2.00 9.13 7.86
C ALA A 95 1.81 8.41 6.52
N GLY A 96 1.18 9.03 5.53
CA GLY A 96 1.03 8.47 4.19
C GLY A 96 2.37 8.11 3.55
N SER A 97 3.35 9.02 3.60
CA SER A 97 4.70 8.75 3.12
C SER A 97 5.40 7.60 3.88
N GLN A 98 5.19 7.48 5.19
CA GLN A 98 5.71 6.36 5.97
C GLN A 98 5.04 5.05 5.57
N CYS A 99 3.71 5.05 5.48
CA CYS A 99 2.92 3.89 5.07
C CYS A 99 3.30 3.40 3.67
N GLN A 100 3.52 4.32 2.73
CA GLN A 100 4.04 3.98 1.40
C GLN A 100 5.40 3.28 1.49
N ARG A 101 6.36 3.83 2.25
CA ARG A 101 7.68 3.20 2.41
C ARG A 101 7.61 1.81 3.05
N VAL A 102 6.73 1.63 4.06
CA VAL A 102 6.52 0.32 4.68
C VAL A 102 5.93 -0.65 3.66
N HIS A 103 4.94 -0.22 2.90
CA HIS A 103 4.34 -1.01 1.84
C HIS A 103 5.37 -1.40 0.77
N ASP A 104 6.13 -0.43 0.24
CA ASP A 104 7.14 -0.67 -0.78
C ASP A 104 8.25 -1.62 -0.26
N HIS A 105 8.57 -1.55 1.03
CA HIS A 105 9.57 -2.41 1.66
C HIS A 105 9.09 -3.85 1.91
N LEU A 106 7.83 -4.04 2.31
CA LEU A 106 7.31 -5.35 2.72
C LEU A 106 6.47 -6.01 1.65
N VAL A 107 5.62 -5.25 0.95
CA VAL A 107 4.70 -5.80 -0.06
C VAL A 107 5.35 -5.84 -1.43
N GLN A 108 6.11 -4.79 -1.82
CA GLN A 108 6.82 -4.76 -3.09
C GLN A 108 8.23 -5.37 -3.01
N ALA A 109 8.51 -6.19 -2.00
CA ALA A 109 9.75 -6.97 -1.92
C ALA A 109 9.82 -8.12 -2.95
N GLY A 110 8.77 -8.31 -3.76
CA GLY A 110 8.72 -9.31 -4.82
C GLY A 110 8.44 -10.73 -4.35
N GLN A 111 7.98 -10.93 -3.12
CA GLN A 111 7.80 -12.24 -2.49
C GLN A 111 6.33 -12.62 -2.26
N VAL A 112 5.37 -11.74 -2.62
CA VAL A 112 3.95 -12.03 -2.46
C VAL A 112 3.49 -13.04 -3.50
N GLU A 113 2.82 -14.10 -3.06
CA GLU A 113 2.11 -15.00 -3.96
C GLU A 113 0.84 -14.31 -4.46
N LEU A 114 0.80 -13.97 -5.74
CA LEU A 114 -0.28 -13.19 -6.34
C LEU A 114 -1.53 -14.05 -6.59
N GLY A 115 -1.36 -15.24 -7.16
CA GLY A 115 -2.43 -16.19 -7.50
C GLY A 115 -3.50 -15.56 -8.39
N GLN A 116 -4.49 -14.93 -7.77
CA GLN A 116 -5.51 -14.13 -8.45
C GLN A 116 -5.45 -12.69 -7.96
N VAL A 117 -5.44 -11.75 -8.91
CA VAL A 117 -5.49 -10.31 -8.66
C VAL A 117 -6.73 -9.70 -9.27
N GLN A 118 -7.42 -8.87 -8.52
CA GLN A 118 -8.49 -8.01 -9.02
C GLN A 118 -8.05 -6.55 -8.95
N ALA A 119 -8.42 -5.77 -9.98
CA ALA A 119 -8.12 -4.34 -10.06
C ALA A 119 -9.33 -3.55 -10.55
N ASP A 120 -9.51 -2.33 -10.03
CA ASP A 120 -10.60 -1.43 -10.34
C ASP A 120 -10.23 0.01 -10.00
N GLU A 121 -10.99 1.01 -10.51
CA GLU A 121 -10.78 2.42 -10.24
C GLU A 121 -11.99 3.06 -9.56
N LEU A 122 -11.68 4.00 -8.66
CA LEU A 122 -12.63 4.90 -8.04
C LEU A 122 -12.55 6.30 -8.65
N ARG A 123 -13.70 6.82 -9.06
CA ARG A 123 -13.82 8.24 -9.41
C ARG A 123 -13.96 9.07 -8.14
N VAL A 124 -13.11 10.07 -7.96
CA VAL A 124 -13.08 10.95 -6.81
C VAL A 124 -13.37 12.37 -7.26
N ARG A 125 -14.43 12.97 -6.74
CA ARG A 125 -14.70 14.41 -6.95
C ARG A 125 -13.76 15.25 -6.09
N ILE A 126 -13.16 16.25 -6.71
CA ILE A 126 -12.36 17.26 -6.02
C ILE A 126 -12.90 18.64 -6.35
N VAL A 127 -12.48 19.66 -5.62
CA VAL A 127 -12.78 21.04 -5.97
C VAL A 127 -12.10 21.36 -7.30
N GLY A 128 -12.91 21.74 -8.27
CA GLY A 128 -12.43 22.06 -9.63
C GLY A 128 -12.19 20.87 -10.57
N GLY A 129 -12.58 19.62 -10.20
CA GLY A 129 -12.35 18.50 -11.11
C GLY A 129 -12.60 17.10 -10.57
N VAL A 130 -11.89 16.17 -11.15
CA VAL A 130 -11.97 14.73 -10.84
C VAL A 130 -10.56 14.16 -10.74
N LEU A 131 -10.37 13.28 -9.76
CA LEU A 131 -9.24 12.36 -9.70
C LEU A 131 -9.72 10.92 -9.84
N TRP A 132 -8.83 10.06 -10.25
CA TRP A 132 -9.03 8.61 -10.33
C TRP A 132 -8.06 7.92 -9.39
N LEU A 133 -8.58 7.02 -8.57
CA LEU A 133 -7.81 6.18 -7.67
C LEU A 133 -7.94 4.74 -8.15
N ALA A 134 -6.91 4.21 -8.79
CA ALA A 134 -6.84 2.82 -9.19
C ALA A 134 -6.21 1.98 -8.07
N SER A 135 -6.77 0.81 -7.80
CA SER A 135 -6.35 -0.12 -6.75
C SER A 135 -6.30 -1.55 -7.23
N ALA A 136 -5.41 -2.36 -6.67
CA ALA A 136 -5.34 -3.79 -6.91
C ALA A 136 -5.27 -4.59 -5.60
N LEU A 137 -5.83 -5.80 -5.63
CA LEU A 137 -5.96 -6.70 -4.49
C LEU A 137 -5.56 -8.12 -4.90
N ALA A 138 -4.72 -8.79 -4.10
CA ALA A 138 -4.50 -10.24 -4.20
C ALA A 138 -5.67 -10.97 -3.53
N VAL A 139 -6.42 -11.76 -4.29
CA VAL A 139 -7.66 -12.39 -3.79
C VAL A 139 -7.41 -13.40 -2.69
N PRO A 140 -6.39 -14.29 -2.74
CA PRO A 140 -6.21 -15.31 -1.70
C PRO A 140 -5.98 -14.72 -0.31
N SER A 141 -5.14 -13.69 -0.20
CA SER A 141 -4.78 -13.03 1.05
C SER A 141 -5.61 -11.79 1.37
N ARG A 142 -6.45 -11.32 0.45
CA ARG A 142 -7.11 -10.00 0.51
C ARG A 142 -6.13 -8.84 0.61
N LEU A 143 -4.84 -9.06 0.30
CA LEU A 143 -3.79 -8.06 0.43
C LEU A 143 -3.97 -6.96 -0.62
N TRP A 144 -4.07 -5.72 -0.18
CA TRP A 144 -3.99 -4.57 -1.07
C TRP A 144 -2.56 -4.43 -1.61
N LEU A 145 -2.40 -4.52 -2.91
CA LEU A 145 -1.10 -4.50 -3.61
C LEU A 145 -0.62 -3.09 -3.94
N GLY A 146 -1.42 -2.10 -3.58
CA GLY A 146 -1.12 -0.68 -3.80
C GLY A 146 -2.19 0.01 -4.64
N GLY A 147 -2.04 1.32 -4.76
CA GLY A 147 -2.89 2.17 -5.57
C GLY A 147 -2.12 3.28 -6.25
N VAL A 148 -2.77 3.93 -7.20
CA VAL A 148 -2.26 5.09 -7.96
C VAL A 148 -3.36 6.13 -8.07
N VAL A 149 -3.01 7.40 -7.83
CA VAL A 149 -3.90 8.55 -8.03
C VAL A 149 -3.50 9.29 -9.30
N SER A 150 -4.46 9.58 -10.17
CA SER A 150 -4.24 10.30 -11.43
C SER A 150 -5.38 11.30 -11.70
N ALA A 151 -5.08 12.34 -12.48
CA ALA A 151 -6.10 13.25 -13.01
C ALA A 151 -6.87 12.62 -14.18
N THR A 152 -6.29 11.61 -14.87
CA THR A 152 -6.86 10.97 -16.05
C THR A 152 -7.12 9.49 -15.81
N ARG A 153 -8.20 8.96 -16.43
CA ARG A 153 -8.53 7.53 -16.48
C ARG A 153 -8.04 6.96 -17.81
N ASP A 154 -6.75 6.73 -17.92
CA ASP A 154 -6.09 6.32 -19.16
C ASP A 154 -5.18 5.11 -18.98
N GLY A 155 -4.50 4.73 -20.08
CA GLY A 155 -3.54 3.63 -20.07
C GLY A 155 -2.32 3.87 -19.19
N ALA A 156 -1.96 5.13 -18.88
CA ALA A 156 -0.83 5.44 -18.01
C ALA A 156 -1.17 5.13 -16.54
N LEU A 157 -2.39 5.47 -16.08
CA LEU A 157 -2.89 5.10 -14.77
C LEU A 157 -2.86 3.58 -14.56
N ILE A 158 -3.43 2.83 -15.52
CA ILE A 158 -3.49 1.37 -15.43
C ILE A 158 -2.10 0.75 -15.49
N ARG A 159 -1.20 1.27 -16.35
CA ARG A 159 0.20 0.82 -16.39
C ARG A 159 0.88 1.00 -15.05
N ALA A 160 0.81 2.17 -14.46
CA ALA A 160 1.43 2.46 -13.17
C ALA A 160 0.90 1.53 -12.05
N LEU A 161 -0.40 1.21 -12.05
CA LEU A 161 -0.98 0.25 -11.14
C LEU A 161 -0.43 -1.17 -11.35
N LEU A 162 -0.41 -1.64 -12.61
CA LEU A 162 0.07 -2.99 -12.92
C LEU A 162 1.58 -3.16 -12.70
N GLU A 163 2.37 -2.10 -12.87
CA GLU A 163 3.80 -2.08 -12.49
C GLU A 163 3.98 -2.27 -10.97
N ARG A 164 3.11 -1.67 -10.15
CA ARG A 164 3.08 -1.93 -8.69
C ARG A 164 2.72 -3.39 -8.40
N VAL A 165 1.70 -3.93 -9.06
CA VAL A 165 1.31 -5.35 -8.91
C VAL A 165 2.48 -6.27 -9.26
N ARG A 166 3.15 -6.01 -10.39
CA ARG A 166 4.32 -6.78 -10.83
C ARG A 166 5.47 -6.74 -9.82
N ALA A 167 5.67 -5.62 -9.15
CA ALA A 167 6.71 -5.47 -8.14
C ALA A 167 6.43 -6.28 -6.86
N CYS A 168 5.17 -6.64 -6.59
CA CYS A 168 4.80 -7.36 -5.37
C CYS A 168 5.20 -8.84 -5.38
N GLY A 169 5.27 -9.48 -6.56
CA GLY A 169 5.59 -10.92 -6.60
C GLY A 169 5.84 -11.46 -8.00
N PRO A 170 6.34 -12.70 -8.09
CA PRO A 170 6.62 -13.35 -9.36
C PRO A 170 5.33 -13.69 -10.11
N VAL A 171 5.34 -13.49 -11.42
CA VAL A 171 4.23 -13.86 -12.32
C VAL A 171 4.41 -15.31 -12.78
N ARG A 172 4.32 -16.26 -11.85
CA ARG A 172 4.42 -17.69 -12.17
C ARG A 172 3.05 -18.29 -12.50
N ALA A 173 2.04 -17.95 -11.69
CA ALA A 173 0.64 -18.30 -11.89
C ALA A 173 -0.19 -17.09 -11.45
N LEU A 174 -0.56 -16.22 -12.38
CA LEU A 174 -1.32 -15.01 -12.11
C LEU A 174 -2.56 -14.96 -12.98
N LEU A 175 -3.72 -14.98 -12.35
CA LEU A 175 -4.98 -14.62 -13.00
C LEU A 175 -5.33 -13.16 -12.65
N LEU A 176 -5.32 -12.27 -13.65
CA LEU A 176 -5.80 -10.91 -13.51
C LEU A 176 -7.28 -10.84 -13.93
N CYS A 177 -8.16 -10.48 -12.99
CA CYS A 177 -9.57 -10.22 -13.26
C CYS A 177 -9.90 -8.73 -13.10
N THR A 178 -10.51 -8.13 -14.12
CA THR A 178 -10.87 -6.71 -14.14
C THR A 178 -12.29 -6.51 -14.68
N ASP A 179 -12.74 -5.26 -14.65
CA ASP A 179 -13.93 -4.84 -15.39
C ASP A 179 -13.70 -4.79 -16.91
N GLY A 180 -14.68 -4.28 -17.65
CA GLY A 180 -14.63 -4.19 -19.14
C GLY A 180 -13.72 -3.08 -19.68
N LEU A 181 -12.93 -2.37 -18.87
CA LEU A 181 -12.05 -1.31 -19.37
C LEU A 181 -10.93 -1.88 -20.24
N ALA A 182 -10.88 -1.48 -21.51
CA ALA A 182 -9.93 -2.01 -22.50
C ALA A 182 -8.45 -1.73 -22.16
N SER A 183 -8.19 -0.71 -21.34
CA SER A 183 -6.83 -0.38 -20.92
C SER A 183 -6.20 -1.48 -20.05
N TYR A 184 -6.98 -2.25 -19.28
CA TYR A 184 -6.44 -3.34 -18.43
C TYR A 184 -5.75 -4.43 -19.23
N PRO A 185 -6.41 -5.13 -20.17
CA PRO A 185 -5.73 -6.16 -20.94
C PRO A 185 -4.58 -5.59 -21.79
N ALA A 186 -4.76 -4.41 -22.39
CA ALA A 186 -3.72 -3.79 -23.19
C ALA A 186 -2.45 -3.50 -22.38
N GLN A 187 -2.57 -2.98 -21.16
CA GLN A 187 -1.43 -2.72 -20.31
C GLN A 187 -0.89 -3.98 -19.63
N ALA A 188 -1.73 -4.95 -19.27
CA ALA A 188 -1.28 -6.23 -18.73
C ALA A 188 -0.34 -6.96 -19.70
N LEU A 189 -0.71 -7.03 -20.98
CA LEU A 189 0.11 -7.64 -22.02
C LEU A 189 1.43 -6.87 -22.31
N ARG A 190 1.58 -5.65 -21.83
CA ARG A 190 2.82 -4.87 -21.91
C ARG A 190 3.67 -5.01 -20.64
N VAL A 191 3.04 -4.81 -19.49
CA VAL A 191 3.72 -4.72 -18.19
C VAL A 191 4.28 -6.06 -17.75
N PHE A 192 3.56 -7.16 -17.97
CA PHE A 192 3.97 -8.49 -17.50
C PHE A 192 4.96 -9.21 -18.43
N ARG A 193 5.42 -8.61 -19.51
CA ARG A 193 6.48 -9.17 -20.32
C ARG A 193 7.77 -9.30 -19.52
N ALA A 194 8.43 -10.45 -19.63
CA ALA A 194 9.71 -10.75 -19.00
C ALA A 194 10.75 -11.13 -20.06
N PRO A 195 12.06 -10.91 -19.80
CA PRO A 195 13.12 -11.35 -20.70
C PRO A 195 13.14 -12.88 -20.78
N GLU A 196 13.00 -13.42 -21.98
CA GLU A 196 13.16 -14.84 -22.28
C GLU A 196 14.63 -15.12 -22.61
N ARG A 197 15.28 -15.89 -21.73
CA ARG A 197 16.70 -16.26 -21.91
C ARG A 197 16.79 -17.52 -22.78
N THR A 198 17.13 -17.35 -24.06
CA THR A 198 17.30 -18.45 -25.03
C THR A 198 18.72 -19.00 -25.11
N GLY A 199 19.66 -18.50 -24.29
CA GLY A 199 21.09 -18.86 -24.36
C GLY A 199 21.84 -18.21 -25.53
N ARG A 200 21.16 -17.55 -26.46
CA ARG A 200 21.79 -16.87 -27.61
C ARG A 200 22.37 -15.50 -27.19
N ARG A 201 23.46 -15.10 -27.85
CA ARG A 201 24.03 -13.76 -27.68
C ARG A 201 23.06 -12.69 -28.19
N GLY A 202 22.98 -11.55 -27.53
CA GLY A 202 22.14 -10.43 -27.89
C GLY A 202 21.11 -10.06 -26.83
N ARG A 203 20.27 -9.05 -27.14
CA ARG A 203 19.19 -8.58 -26.22
C ARG A 203 18.10 -9.65 -26.11
N PRO A 204 17.75 -10.11 -24.91
CA PRO A 204 16.68 -11.08 -24.72
C PRO A 204 15.35 -10.58 -25.31
N ARG A 205 14.61 -11.47 -25.96
CA ARG A 205 13.22 -11.19 -26.37
C ARG A 205 12.35 -11.05 -25.15
N LEU A 206 11.41 -10.09 -25.19
CA LEU A 206 10.39 -9.96 -24.14
C LEU A 206 9.20 -10.85 -24.48
N ALA A 207 8.97 -11.88 -23.69
CA ALA A 207 7.82 -12.79 -23.79
C ALA A 207 6.86 -12.62 -22.62
N LEU A 208 5.61 -12.97 -22.82
CA LEU A 208 4.62 -13.05 -21.74
C LEU A 208 4.79 -14.39 -21.02
N PRO A 209 4.81 -14.42 -19.67
CA PRO A 209 4.84 -15.67 -18.92
C PRO A 209 3.64 -16.56 -19.27
N ASP A 210 3.85 -17.87 -19.38
CA ASP A 210 2.77 -18.82 -19.69
C ASP A 210 1.71 -18.87 -18.58
N GLY A 211 2.12 -18.67 -17.32
CA GLY A 211 1.23 -18.61 -16.17
C GLY A 211 0.42 -17.32 -16.05
N LEU A 212 0.52 -16.37 -16.99
CA LEU A 212 -0.32 -15.17 -16.99
C LEU A 212 -1.65 -15.45 -17.69
N LEU A 213 -2.72 -15.37 -16.91
CA LEU A 213 -4.11 -15.40 -17.39
C LEU A 213 -4.75 -14.03 -17.22
N VAL A 214 -5.57 -13.59 -18.17
CA VAL A 214 -6.29 -12.30 -18.10
C VAL A 214 -7.74 -12.54 -18.47
N ALA A 215 -8.65 -12.15 -17.58
CA ALA A 215 -10.09 -12.26 -17.79
C ALA A 215 -10.81 -10.98 -17.37
N GLN A 216 -11.95 -10.72 -17.99
CA GLN A 216 -12.79 -9.54 -17.71
C GLN A 216 -14.22 -9.94 -17.35
N ALA A 217 -14.80 -9.24 -16.37
CA ALA A 217 -16.22 -9.29 -16.03
C ALA A 217 -16.89 -7.98 -16.51
N ILE A 218 -17.57 -8.03 -17.65
CA ILE A 218 -18.18 -6.88 -18.32
C ILE A 218 -19.62 -6.78 -17.91
N LYS A 219 -19.97 -5.77 -17.12
CA LYS A 219 -21.35 -5.53 -16.69
C LYS A 219 -22.12 -4.76 -17.76
N ARG A 220 -23.22 -5.33 -18.22
CA ARG A 220 -24.17 -4.71 -19.14
C ARG A 220 -25.39 -4.17 -18.37
N TYR A 221 -25.71 -2.93 -18.58
CA TYR A 221 -26.82 -2.27 -17.90
C TYR A 221 -27.93 -1.93 -18.91
N ALA A 222 -29.19 -2.22 -18.54
CA ALA A 222 -30.38 -1.75 -19.23
C ALA A 222 -31.24 -0.95 -18.23
N ARG A 223 -31.70 0.23 -18.63
CA ARG A 223 -32.51 1.12 -17.78
C ARG A 223 -31.96 1.29 -16.34
N ARG A 224 -30.63 1.47 -16.22
CA ARG A 224 -29.87 1.59 -14.96
C ARG A 224 -29.86 0.34 -14.06
N ARG A 225 -30.39 -0.80 -14.51
CA ARG A 225 -30.34 -2.10 -13.81
C ARG A 225 -29.32 -3.01 -14.47
N LEU A 226 -28.63 -3.84 -13.68
CA LEU A 226 -27.74 -4.87 -14.23
C LEU A 226 -28.56 -5.87 -15.04
N ALA A 227 -28.36 -5.91 -16.36
CA ALA A 227 -29.06 -6.80 -17.28
C ALA A 227 -28.30 -8.11 -17.49
N ALA A 228 -26.97 -8.05 -17.63
CA ALA A 228 -26.12 -9.22 -17.86
C ALA A 228 -24.69 -8.97 -17.37
N VAL A 229 -23.95 -10.04 -17.10
CA VAL A 229 -22.49 -10.03 -16.89
C VAL A 229 -21.87 -10.95 -17.93
N GLU A 230 -21.22 -10.33 -18.90
CA GLU A 230 -20.41 -11.02 -19.89
C GLU A 230 -19.04 -11.32 -19.30
N ARG A 231 -18.55 -12.56 -19.47
CA ARG A 231 -17.22 -12.98 -19.02
C ARG A 231 -16.37 -13.28 -20.23
N ARG A 232 -15.19 -12.66 -20.30
CA ARG A 232 -14.31 -12.80 -21.47
C ARG A 232 -12.91 -13.17 -21.01
N VAL A 233 -12.38 -14.28 -21.50
CA VAL A 233 -10.98 -14.63 -21.38
C VAL A 233 -10.21 -13.90 -22.49
N VAL A 234 -9.25 -13.07 -22.08
CA VAL A 234 -8.40 -12.29 -23.01
C VAL A 234 -7.09 -13.02 -23.27
N ARG A 235 -6.56 -13.71 -22.25
CA ARG A 235 -5.35 -14.53 -22.35
C ARG A 235 -5.50 -15.80 -21.51
N GLY A 236 -5.11 -16.92 -22.10
CA GLY A 236 -5.27 -18.26 -21.56
C GLY A 236 -6.49 -18.97 -22.18
N THR A 237 -6.83 -20.11 -21.63
CA THR A 237 -8.03 -20.87 -21.99
C THR A 237 -9.08 -20.77 -20.89
N ASP A 238 -10.36 -20.99 -21.20
CA ASP A 238 -11.45 -21.02 -20.21
C ASP A 238 -11.16 -22.05 -19.13
N ALA A 239 -10.69 -23.24 -19.50
CA ALA A 239 -10.32 -24.30 -18.56
C ALA A 239 -9.21 -23.86 -17.57
N ALA A 240 -8.16 -23.19 -18.05
CA ALA A 240 -7.07 -22.67 -17.22
C ALA A 240 -7.58 -21.58 -16.25
N VAL A 241 -8.44 -20.69 -16.74
CA VAL A 241 -9.07 -19.64 -15.92
C VAL A 241 -9.95 -20.24 -14.82
N VAL A 242 -10.78 -21.22 -15.15
CA VAL A 242 -11.65 -21.93 -14.19
C VAL A 242 -10.81 -22.66 -13.14
N ALA A 243 -9.72 -23.34 -13.53
CA ALA A 243 -8.82 -24.01 -12.60
C ALA A 243 -8.16 -23.01 -11.63
N ALA A 244 -7.67 -21.86 -12.13
CA ALA A 244 -7.09 -20.81 -11.29
C ALA A 244 -8.12 -20.21 -10.32
N LEU A 245 -9.36 -20.00 -10.76
CA LEU A 245 -10.46 -19.52 -9.91
C LEU A 245 -10.83 -20.56 -8.83
N ALA A 246 -10.89 -21.84 -9.18
CA ALA A 246 -11.19 -22.91 -8.22
C ALA A 246 -10.15 -22.97 -7.10
N THR A 247 -8.86 -22.79 -7.42
CA THR A 247 -7.77 -22.73 -6.45
C THR A 247 -7.90 -21.56 -5.48
N THR A 248 -8.34 -20.40 -5.96
CA THR A 248 -8.31 -19.13 -5.19
C THR A 248 -9.64 -18.79 -4.50
N GLN A 249 -10.76 -19.24 -5.04
CA GLN A 249 -12.12 -18.94 -4.57
C GLN A 249 -12.90 -20.19 -4.11
N GLY A 250 -12.41 -21.39 -4.41
CA GLY A 250 -13.11 -22.65 -4.25
C GLY A 250 -13.96 -23.01 -5.49
N ALA A 251 -14.10 -24.30 -5.75
CA ALA A 251 -14.74 -24.81 -6.97
C ALA A 251 -16.19 -24.32 -7.15
N ALA A 252 -16.97 -24.23 -6.06
CA ALA A 252 -18.35 -23.79 -6.10
C ALA A 252 -18.55 -22.32 -6.49
N THR A 253 -17.51 -21.49 -6.36
CA THR A 253 -17.54 -20.04 -6.63
C THR A 253 -16.56 -19.62 -7.71
N ALA A 254 -16.04 -20.57 -8.50
CA ALA A 254 -15.04 -20.38 -9.53
C ALA A 254 -15.56 -19.61 -10.76
N VAL A 255 -15.91 -18.34 -10.55
CA VAL A 255 -16.49 -17.47 -11.58
C VAL A 255 -15.68 -16.18 -11.69
N VAL A 256 -15.37 -15.75 -12.91
CA VAL A 256 -14.73 -14.45 -13.16
C VAL A 256 -15.61 -13.32 -12.63
N ASN A 257 -15.10 -12.57 -11.67
CA ASN A 257 -15.79 -11.47 -11.02
C ASN A 257 -14.81 -10.41 -10.52
N THR A 258 -15.32 -9.26 -10.07
CA THR A 258 -14.59 -8.13 -9.46
C THR A 258 -15.05 -7.85 -8.02
N ALA A 259 -15.75 -8.82 -7.40
CA ALA A 259 -16.42 -8.60 -6.11
C ALA A 259 -15.44 -8.26 -4.96
N TYR A 260 -14.24 -8.81 -4.98
CA TYR A 260 -13.26 -8.56 -3.92
C TYR A 260 -12.68 -7.15 -3.98
N VAL A 261 -12.31 -6.66 -5.16
CA VAL A 261 -11.83 -5.28 -5.32
C VAL A 261 -12.96 -4.27 -5.11
N GLU A 262 -14.20 -4.59 -5.50
CA GLU A 262 -15.38 -3.76 -5.21
C GLU A 262 -15.62 -3.63 -3.70
N ARG A 263 -15.43 -4.72 -2.94
CA ARG A 263 -15.48 -4.69 -1.48
C ARG A 263 -14.35 -3.87 -0.87
N LEU A 264 -13.14 -3.97 -1.41
CA LEU A 264 -12.02 -3.10 -1.01
C LEU A 264 -12.35 -1.63 -1.28
N ASN A 265 -12.90 -1.32 -2.46
CA ASN A 265 -13.36 0.02 -2.83
C ASN A 265 -14.44 0.55 -1.89
N ALA A 266 -15.37 -0.30 -1.43
CA ALA A 266 -16.34 0.06 -0.40
C ALA A 266 -15.67 0.37 0.94
N THR A 267 -14.65 -0.41 1.33
CA THR A 267 -13.85 -0.14 2.53
C THR A 267 -13.13 1.20 2.42
N PHE A 268 -12.51 1.52 1.29
CA PHE A 268 -11.87 2.81 1.08
C PHE A 268 -12.86 3.97 1.12
N ARG A 269 -14.07 3.80 0.56
CA ARG A 269 -15.14 4.81 0.68
C ARG A 269 -15.57 5.04 2.14
N ALA A 270 -15.56 4.01 2.97
CA ALA A 270 -15.89 4.12 4.38
C ALA A 270 -14.73 4.74 5.22
N ARG A 271 -13.48 4.55 4.79
CA ARG A 271 -12.28 4.95 5.54
C ARG A 271 -11.59 6.23 5.06
N LEU A 272 -11.95 6.70 3.89
CA LEU A 272 -11.44 7.96 3.34
C LEU A 272 -12.60 8.92 3.16
N ALA A 273 -12.72 9.90 4.05
CA ALA A 273 -13.81 10.87 4.03
C ALA A 273 -14.05 11.50 2.64
N PRO A 274 -13.02 11.80 1.84
CA PRO A 274 -13.19 12.31 0.48
C PRO A 274 -13.83 11.32 -0.51
N LEU A 275 -13.81 10.03 -0.22
CA LEU A 275 -14.39 8.98 -1.07
C LEU A 275 -15.83 8.62 -0.69
N ALA A 276 -16.30 9.10 0.46
CA ALA A 276 -17.65 8.85 0.92
C ALA A 276 -18.68 9.43 -0.06
N ARG A 277 -19.78 8.69 -0.31
CA ARG A 277 -20.87 9.17 -1.15
C ARG A 277 -21.49 10.43 -0.51
N ARG A 278 -21.72 11.47 -1.31
CA ARG A 278 -22.29 12.75 -0.85
C ARG A 278 -21.46 13.42 0.25
N THR A 279 -20.11 13.27 0.21
CA THR A 279 -19.22 13.92 1.17
C THR A 279 -19.19 15.43 0.99
N ARG A 280 -19.13 16.19 2.09
CA ARG A 280 -18.75 17.60 2.14
C ARG A 280 -17.25 17.80 2.39
N ALA A 281 -16.53 16.73 2.77
CA ALA A 281 -15.09 16.73 2.98
C ALA A 281 -14.35 16.57 1.64
N GLY A 282 -14.41 17.59 0.79
CA GLY A 282 -13.74 17.60 -0.52
C GLY A 282 -12.22 17.60 -0.38
N VAL A 283 -11.54 16.96 -1.33
CA VAL A 283 -10.09 17.08 -1.47
C VAL A 283 -9.77 18.19 -2.47
N HIS A 284 -8.80 19.03 -2.13
CA HIS A 284 -8.31 20.09 -3.01
C HIS A 284 -7.06 19.67 -3.80
N ARG A 285 -6.32 18.66 -3.33
CA ARG A 285 -5.01 18.27 -3.89
C ARG A 285 -4.88 16.77 -3.99
N ALA A 286 -4.36 16.29 -5.12
CA ALA A 286 -4.06 14.87 -5.34
C ALA A 286 -3.16 14.28 -4.24
N ALA A 287 -2.14 15.01 -3.79
CA ALA A 287 -1.24 14.59 -2.72
C ALA A 287 -1.93 14.29 -1.38
N THR A 288 -3.02 15.00 -1.06
CA THR A 288 -3.81 14.73 0.16
C THR A 288 -4.58 13.42 0.04
N LEU A 289 -5.18 13.17 -1.14
CA LEU A 289 -5.85 11.91 -1.43
C LEU A 289 -4.85 10.74 -1.40
N GLU A 290 -3.69 10.92 -2.01
CA GLU A 290 -2.64 9.91 -2.05
C GLU A 290 -2.12 9.58 -0.63
N ALA A 291 -1.87 10.58 0.20
CA ALA A 291 -1.47 10.37 1.59
C ALA A 291 -2.52 9.59 2.40
N GLY A 292 -3.80 9.94 2.23
CA GLY A 292 -4.92 9.20 2.83
C GLY A 292 -5.02 7.78 2.32
N MET A 293 -4.89 7.56 1.03
CA MET A 293 -4.87 6.22 0.40
C MET A 293 -3.78 5.33 1.00
N TRP A 294 -2.56 5.85 1.11
CA TRP A 294 -1.45 5.09 1.69
C TRP A 294 -1.66 4.78 3.17
N LEU A 295 -2.17 5.73 3.95
CA LEU A 295 -2.49 5.52 5.37
C LEU A 295 -3.57 4.45 5.54
N ALA A 296 -4.69 4.58 4.84
CA ALA A 296 -5.80 3.64 4.93
C ALA A 296 -5.44 2.25 4.35
N GLY A 297 -4.75 2.21 3.21
CA GLY A 297 -4.35 0.95 2.57
C GLY A 297 -3.32 0.16 3.37
N ALA A 298 -2.35 0.84 3.97
CA ALA A 298 -1.40 0.17 4.87
C ALA A 298 -2.07 -0.28 6.18
N ALA A 299 -2.94 0.54 6.77
CA ALA A 299 -3.74 0.14 7.92
C ALA A 299 -4.64 -1.06 7.60
N TYR A 300 -5.26 -1.10 6.41
CA TYR A 300 -6.03 -2.24 5.93
C TYR A 300 -5.18 -3.51 5.87
N ASN A 301 -3.96 -3.43 5.34
CA ASN A 301 -3.08 -4.58 5.21
C ASN A 301 -2.57 -5.09 6.57
N PHE A 302 -2.11 -4.20 7.44
CA PHE A 302 -1.34 -4.58 8.62
C PHE A 302 -2.12 -4.50 9.93
N CYS A 303 -3.13 -3.61 10.03
CA CYS A 303 -3.79 -3.33 11.30
C CYS A 303 -5.21 -3.90 11.41
N TRP A 304 -5.93 -4.07 10.29
CA TRP A 304 -7.34 -4.45 10.34
C TRP A 304 -7.54 -5.93 10.05
N PRO A 305 -8.04 -6.72 11.01
CA PRO A 305 -8.43 -8.08 10.77
C PRO A 305 -9.56 -8.19 9.75
N HIS A 306 -9.50 -9.20 8.91
CA HIS A 306 -10.51 -9.45 7.89
C HIS A 306 -11.26 -10.76 8.20
N ARG A 307 -12.58 -10.68 8.43
CA ARG A 307 -13.41 -11.84 8.86
C ARG A 307 -13.26 -13.07 7.96
N SER A 308 -13.11 -12.88 6.64
CA SER A 308 -12.93 -14.00 5.71
C SER A 308 -11.56 -14.66 5.76
N LEU A 309 -10.59 -14.05 6.46
CA LEU A 309 -9.24 -14.57 6.63
C LEU A 309 -9.02 -15.26 7.99
N ARG A 310 -10.05 -15.25 8.86
CA ARG A 310 -9.98 -15.95 10.13
C ARG A 310 -9.71 -17.43 9.92
N ARG A 311 -8.96 -18.00 10.82
CA ARG A 311 -8.60 -19.41 10.82
C ARG A 311 -9.04 -20.04 12.13
N ARG A 312 -9.46 -21.31 12.10
CA ARG A 312 -9.74 -22.08 13.29
C ARG A 312 -8.43 -22.58 13.88
N GLU A 313 -8.19 -22.36 15.17
CA GLU A 313 -7.05 -22.91 15.86
C GLU A 313 -7.23 -24.42 16.03
N ARG A 314 -6.11 -25.17 15.87
CA ARG A 314 -6.18 -26.63 15.88
C ARG A 314 -6.40 -27.18 17.29
N HIS A 315 -5.92 -26.46 18.31
CA HIS A 315 -5.88 -26.96 19.68
C HIS A 315 -7.21 -26.78 20.41
N ASP A 316 -7.86 -25.62 20.31
CA ASP A 316 -9.07 -25.28 21.07
C ASP A 316 -10.28 -24.94 20.20
N GLY A 317 -10.13 -25.03 18.88
CA GLY A 317 -11.18 -24.72 17.90
C GLY A 317 -11.57 -23.25 17.83
N ARG A 318 -10.86 -22.35 18.53
CA ARG A 318 -11.10 -20.90 18.57
C ARG A 318 -10.82 -20.25 17.22
N TRP A 319 -11.63 -19.26 16.87
CA TRP A 319 -11.38 -18.46 15.68
C TRP A 319 -10.34 -17.37 15.97
N ILE A 320 -9.25 -17.40 15.22
CA ILE A 320 -8.20 -16.36 15.23
C ILE A 320 -8.45 -15.44 14.05
N GLU A 321 -8.63 -14.16 14.33
CA GLU A 321 -8.70 -13.13 13.31
C GLU A 321 -7.32 -12.85 12.70
N ARG A 322 -7.27 -12.59 11.39
CA ARG A 322 -6.03 -12.32 10.66
C ARG A 322 -6.17 -11.11 9.78
N THR A 323 -5.09 -10.33 9.71
CA THR A 323 -4.94 -9.24 8.74
C THR A 323 -4.54 -9.78 7.37
N PRO A 324 -4.75 -9.04 6.27
CA PRO A 324 -4.23 -9.41 4.95
C PRO A 324 -2.73 -9.65 4.93
N ALA A 325 -1.94 -8.84 5.65
CA ALA A 325 -0.49 -9.02 5.74
C ALA A 325 -0.09 -10.33 6.44
N GLN A 326 -0.84 -10.77 7.48
CA GLN A 326 -0.65 -12.08 8.08
C GLN A 326 -1.05 -13.22 7.14
N ALA A 327 -2.13 -13.04 6.36
CA ALA A 327 -2.55 -14.03 5.38
C ALA A 327 -1.52 -14.19 4.24
N ALA A 328 -0.81 -13.12 3.91
CA ALA A 328 0.29 -13.10 2.94
C ALA A 328 1.66 -13.44 3.57
N SER A 329 1.72 -13.85 4.84
CA SER A 329 2.97 -14.20 5.57
C SER A 329 3.99 -13.05 5.64
N LEU A 330 3.53 -11.80 5.60
CA LEU A 330 4.38 -10.60 5.73
C LEU A 330 4.61 -10.19 7.19
N THR A 331 3.77 -10.67 8.10
CA THR A 331 3.87 -10.44 9.55
C THR A 331 3.23 -11.62 10.30
N ASP A 332 3.66 -11.85 11.52
CA ASP A 332 3.19 -12.90 12.42
C ASP A 332 2.01 -12.46 13.30
N HIS A 333 1.80 -11.16 13.46
CA HIS A 333 0.74 -10.57 14.30
C HIS A 333 0.06 -9.37 13.66
N PRO A 334 -1.15 -8.97 14.09
CA PRO A 334 -1.76 -7.71 13.71
C PRO A 334 -0.96 -6.55 14.29
N TRP A 335 -0.66 -5.54 13.46
CA TRP A 335 0.02 -4.34 13.95
C TRP A 335 -0.96 -3.34 14.54
N SER A 336 -0.51 -2.61 15.56
CA SER A 336 -1.14 -1.34 15.92
C SER A 336 -0.77 -0.26 14.88
N LEU A 337 -1.53 0.82 14.83
CA LEU A 337 -1.13 1.95 13.98
C LEU A 337 0.20 2.56 14.46
N HIS A 338 0.48 2.53 15.77
CA HIS A 338 1.78 2.91 16.30
C HIS A 338 2.92 2.08 15.68
N ASP A 339 2.78 0.75 15.59
CA ASP A 339 3.79 -0.11 14.96
C ASP A 339 4.01 0.27 13.50
N LEU A 340 2.94 0.49 12.74
CA LEU A 340 3.01 0.89 11.34
C LEU A 340 3.73 2.25 11.16
N LEU A 341 3.39 3.24 11.98
CA LEU A 341 3.95 4.58 11.90
C LEU A 341 5.41 4.66 12.38
N THR A 342 5.82 3.73 13.24
CA THR A 342 7.17 3.67 13.81
C THR A 342 8.04 2.58 13.19
N TYR A 343 7.49 1.78 12.24
CA TYR A 343 8.25 0.73 11.57
C TYR A 343 9.47 1.32 10.86
N PRO A 344 10.69 0.91 11.22
CA PRO A 344 11.89 1.49 10.64
C PRO A 344 12.15 0.88 9.25
N VAL A 345 12.08 1.68 8.19
CA VAL A 345 12.40 1.25 6.81
C VAL A 345 13.83 1.62 6.46
N PRO A 346 14.67 0.70 5.94
CA PRO A 346 15.98 1.03 5.40
C PRO A 346 15.87 2.09 4.28
N GLY A 347 16.83 3.02 4.20
CA GLY A 347 16.78 4.10 3.19
C GLY A 347 15.95 5.33 3.59
N ALA A 348 15.08 5.23 4.58
CA ALA A 348 14.18 6.30 5.04
C ALA A 348 14.86 7.36 5.94
N THR A 349 16.14 7.60 5.81
CA THR A 349 16.80 8.63 6.60
C THR A 349 16.34 10.01 6.11
N PRO A 350 15.78 10.88 6.98
CA PRO A 350 15.45 12.24 6.59
C PRO A 350 16.70 12.92 6.03
N LYS A 351 16.57 13.59 4.87
CA LYS A 351 17.63 14.49 4.41
C LYS A 351 17.89 15.46 5.56
N ARG A 352 19.14 15.50 6.08
CA ARG A 352 19.56 16.59 6.94
C ARG A 352 19.26 17.86 6.15
N ARG A 353 18.42 18.75 6.68
CA ARG A 353 18.42 20.13 6.21
C ARG A 353 19.81 20.63 6.52
N GLY A 354 20.69 20.63 5.52
CA GLY A 354 21.95 21.32 5.60
C GLY A 354 21.66 22.75 6.01
N ARG A 355 22.47 23.32 6.90
CA ARG A 355 22.53 24.77 7.10
C ARG A 355 22.64 25.35 5.69
N ARG A 356 21.69 26.23 5.28
CA ARG A 356 21.80 26.90 3.97
C ARG A 356 23.20 27.42 3.85
N PRO A 357 23.94 27.16 2.75
CA PRO A 357 25.30 27.71 2.58
C PRO A 357 25.20 29.20 2.79
N ARG A 358 26.15 29.78 3.52
CA ARG A 358 26.20 31.18 3.89
C ARG A 358 26.03 32.12 2.67
N TRP A 359 26.58 31.72 1.51
CA TRP A 359 26.45 32.46 0.24
C TRP A 359 25.02 32.62 -0.27
N LEU A 360 24.06 31.74 0.12
CA LEU A 360 22.66 31.85 -0.25
C LEU A 360 21.88 32.81 0.66
N LEU A 361 22.45 33.21 1.80
CA LEU A 361 21.90 34.22 2.71
C LEU A 361 22.35 35.62 2.33
N ASP A 362 23.50 35.74 1.69
CA ASP A 362 24.07 37.02 1.28
C ASP A 362 23.45 37.56 -0.03
N ALA A 363 22.85 36.67 -0.83
CA ALA A 363 22.14 37.04 -2.08
C ALA A 363 20.74 37.65 -1.88
N THR A 364 20.19 37.61 -0.67
CA THR A 364 18.84 38.19 -0.35
C THR A 364 18.94 39.59 0.27
N HIS A 365 20.12 40.14 0.47
CA HIS A 365 20.34 41.50 0.96
C HIS A 365 20.90 42.46 -0.10
N ALA A 366 20.97 42.01 -1.36
CA ALA A 366 21.47 42.83 -2.49
C ALA A 366 20.38 42.98 -3.59
N ALA A 367 19.11 43.22 -3.20
CA ALA A 367 18.08 43.68 -4.12
C ALA A 367 17.16 44.65 -3.39
#